data_c8691d1392b8a1e990521077107f491f
#
_entry.id   c8691d1392b8a1e990521077107f491f
#
_cell.length_a   1.000
_cell.length_b   1.000
_cell.length_c   1.000
_cell.angle_alpha   90.00
_cell.angle_beta   90.00
_cell.angle_gamma   90.00
#
_symmetry.space_group_name_H-M   'P 1'
#
loop_
_entity.id
_entity.type
_entity.pdbx_description
1 polymer ?
#
loop_
_entity_poly.entity_id
_entity_poly.type
_entity_poly.pdbx_seq_one_letter_code
_entity_poly.pdbx_strand_id
1 'polypeptide(L)'
;FKTGISPQHVIPSYDLRTLWVANNAERQDTGSLTPIDPLTGKPGPNVAVDDPYNMYFTPDGKSAIVVAEARRRLDFRDPHTMAMQYAIEVPKCGGINHAEFSIDGRYALFTCEFDGAIAKIDLAGRKVEGYLKLAMPKTRIREGVDPRNPGASEICTSKKGMPQDVRISPDGKRFYVADMSADGVHIVDGEKFVQVGFIASGPGTHGLYPSRDGKFLYVTNRGTHRIHGKRKGPGSVDVMSFATEKIVAHWPIPNGGSPDMGNVSADGKSLWLAGRYDDVVYRIDTENGGVRQVKVGGEPHGLTVW
;
A
#
# COMPACT_ATOMS: atom_id res chain seq x y z
N PHE A 1 22.77 7.01 6.34
CA PHE A 1 22.34 8.29 6.96
C PHE A 1 21.09 8.09 7.81
N LYS A 2 20.76 9.09 8.63
CA LYS A 2 19.57 9.09 9.47
C LYS A 2 18.46 9.89 8.78
N THR A 3 17.22 9.43 8.91
CA THR A 3 16.00 10.14 8.60
C THR A 3 15.34 10.67 9.88
N GLY A 4 14.03 10.91 9.88
CA GLY A 4 13.28 11.14 11.11
C GLY A 4 13.01 9.87 11.91
N ILE A 5 12.12 9.96 12.89
CA ILE A 5 11.72 8.84 13.76
C ILE A 5 10.66 7.99 13.08
N SER A 6 10.80 6.67 13.14
CA SER A 6 9.86 5.70 12.55
C SER A 6 9.55 5.97 11.07
N PRO A 7 10.53 5.84 10.15
CA PRO A 7 10.27 5.98 8.72
C PRO A 7 9.32 4.89 8.23
N GLN A 8 8.30 5.27 7.47
CA GLN A 8 7.28 4.36 6.96
C GLN A 8 7.37 4.18 5.44
N HIS A 9 7.26 5.25 4.68
CA HIS A 9 7.23 5.22 3.23
C HIS A 9 8.25 6.14 2.60
N VAL A 10 8.66 5.80 1.37
CA VAL A 10 9.51 6.64 0.50
C VAL A 10 8.74 6.94 -0.77
N ILE A 11 8.50 8.22 -1.05
CA ILE A 11 7.63 8.70 -2.11
C ILE A 11 8.41 9.62 -3.04
N PRO A 12 8.44 9.38 -4.36
CA PRO A 12 8.98 10.32 -5.33
C PRO A 12 8.13 11.60 -5.37
N SER A 13 8.77 12.76 -5.45
CA SER A 13 8.07 14.02 -5.73
C SER A 13 7.40 13.97 -7.11
N TYR A 14 6.39 14.83 -7.33
CA TYR A 14 5.66 14.90 -8.60
C TYR A 14 6.59 15.17 -9.80
N ASP A 15 7.59 16.01 -9.62
CA ASP A 15 8.60 16.33 -10.64
C ASP A 15 9.79 15.35 -10.67
N LEU A 16 9.76 14.30 -9.87
CA LEU A 16 10.77 13.26 -9.74
C LEU A 16 12.17 13.76 -9.31
N ARG A 17 12.27 14.93 -8.68
CA ARG A 17 13.56 15.51 -8.26
C ARG A 17 13.92 15.25 -6.81
N THR A 18 12.97 14.77 -6.03
CA THR A 18 13.15 14.50 -4.60
C THR A 18 12.49 13.19 -4.24
N LEU A 19 13.12 12.40 -3.38
CA LEU A 19 12.46 11.30 -2.68
C LEU A 19 12.12 11.79 -1.28
N TRP A 20 10.86 11.68 -0.88
CA TRP A 20 10.39 12.06 0.44
C TRP A 20 10.25 10.84 1.34
N VAL A 21 10.88 10.85 2.50
CA VAL A 21 10.66 9.82 3.53
C VAL A 21 9.65 10.34 4.53
N ALA A 22 8.53 9.65 4.65
CA ALA A 22 7.53 9.92 5.68
C ALA A 22 7.96 9.26 7.00
N ASN A 23 8.17 10.07 8.03
CA ASN A 23 8.60 9.62 9.36
C ASN A 23 7.46 9.92 10.34
N ASN A 24 6.60 8.93 10.62
CA ASN A 24 5.38 9.16 11.38
C ASN A 24 5.58 9.37 12.89
N ALA A 25 6.80 9.11 13.39
CA ALA A 25 7.14 9.24 14.79
C ALA A 25 6.14 8.51 15.69
N GLU A 26 5.86 7.24 15.37
CA GLU A 26 4.87 6.40 16.05
C GLU A 26 4.81 6.64 17.56
N ARG A 27 3.60 6.86 18.09
CA ARG A 27 3.30 7.19 19.51
C ARG A 27 3.81 8.57 19.99
N GLN A 28 4.16 9.47 19.07
CA GLN A 28 4.48 10.86 19.37
C GLN A 28 3.53 11.80 18.60
N ASP A 29 3.36 13.03 19.13
CA ASP A 29 2.48 14.02 18.48
C ASP A 29 3.14 14.76 17.31
N THR A 30 4.35 14.38 16.97
CA THR A 30 5.15 15.02 15.93
C THR A 30 5.58 14.01 14.88
N GLY A 31 5.97 14.49 13.73
CA GLY A 31 6.52 13.70 12.64
C GLY A 31 7.31 14.60 11.70
N SER A 32 7.86 14.02 10.65
CA SER A 32 8.61 14.81 9.67
C SER A 32 8.63 14.16 8.29
N LEU A 33 8.95 14.96 7.28
CA LEU A 33 9.35 14.50 5.95
C LEU A 33 10.85 14.75 5.78
N THR A 34 11.60 13.72 5.37
CA THR A 34 13.02 13.87 5.01
C THR A 34 13.15 13.88 3.50
N PRO A 35 13.57 14.99 2.87
CA PRO A 35 13.88 15.00 1.45
C PRO A 35 15.22 14.30 1.20
N ILE A 36 15.30 13.53 0.11
CA ILE A 36 16.52 12.87 -0.36
C ILE A 36 16.71 13.25 -1.83
N ASP A 37 17.90 13.68 -2.18
CA ASP A 37 18.30 13.81 -3.57
C ASP A 37 18.49 12.42 -4.18
N PRO A 38 17.68 12.02 -5.18
CA PRO A 38 17.72 10.67 -5.74
C PRO A 38 19.03 10.36 -6.51
N LEU A 39 19.74 11.36 -7.00
CA LEU A 39 20.99 11.18 -7.75
C LEU A 39 22.18 10.93 -6.83
N THR A 40 22.21 11.58 -5.66
CA THR A 40 23.34 11.50 -4.73
C THR A 40 23.05 10.65 -3.50
N GLY A 41 21.78 10.34 -3.24
CA GLY A 41 21.33 9.66 -2.04
C GLY A 41 21.48 10.50 -0.76
N LYS A 42 21.74 11.81 -0.86
CA LYS A 42 21.98 12.68 0.30
C LYS A 42 20.66 13.21 0.86
N PRO A 43 20.43 13.13 2.18
CA PRO A 43 19.27 13.73 2.81
C PRO A 43 19.46 15.24 2.98
N GLY A 44 18.37 15.96 2.84
CA GLY A 44 18.24 17.36 3.23
C GLY A 44 17.68 17.49 4.67
N PRO A 45 17.41 18.73 5.13
CA PRO A 45 16.83 18.98 6.44
C PRO A 45 15.39 18.46 6.51
N ASN A 46 15.01 17.91 7.67
CA ASN A 46 13.65 17.45 7.91
C ASN A 46 12.65 18.62 7.92
N VAL A 47 11.51 18.40 7.29
CA VAL A 47 10.37 19.30 7.35
C VAL A 47 9.37 18.75 8.38
N ALA A 48 9.05 19.54 9.39
CA ALA A 48 8.09 19.14 10.43
C ALA A 48 6.66 19.07 9.84
N VAL A 49 6.01 17.93 10.05
CA VAL A 49 4.62 17.69 9.70
C VAL A 49 3.99 16.76 10.73
N ASP A 50 2.67 16.81 10.87
CA ASP A 50 1.96 15.97 11.84
C ASP A 50 1.80 14.55 11.29
N ASP A 51 2.27 13.56 12.04
CA ASP A 51 1.96 12.13 11.91
C ASP A 51 1.90 11.59 10.46
N PRO A 52 2.96 11.80 9.65
CA PRO A 52 2.96 11.43 8.25
C PRO A 52 3.16 9.91 8.08
N TYR A 53 2.08 9.15 7.93
CA TYR A 53 2.19 7.73 7.61
C TYR A 53 2.66 7.53 6.16
N ASN A 54 2.00 8.21 5.23
CA ASN A 54 2.30 8.16 3.80
C ASN A 54 2.12 9.54 3.16
N MET A 55 2.49 9.67 1.89
CA MET A 55 2.31 10.89 1.13
C MET A 55 1.97 10.58 -0.34
N TYR A 56 1.18 11.44 -0.95
CA TYR A 56 0.80 11.38 -2.36
C TYR A 56 0.91 12.76 -2.99
N PHE A 57 0.86 12.81 -4.32
CA PHE A 57 0.71 14.07 -5.06
C PHE A 57 -0.59 14.04 -5.82
N THR A 58 -1.31 15.17 -5.85
CA THR A 58 -2.52 15.29 -6.67
C THR A 58 -2.19 15.09 -8.15
N PRO A 59 -3.10 14.52 -8.96
CA PRO A 59 -2.85 14.28 -10.39
C PRO A 59 -2.47 15.52 -11.19
N ASP A 60 -2.86 16.70 -10.75
CA ASP A 60 -2.50 17.99 -11.36
C ASP A 60 -1.17 18.58 -10.84
N GLY A 61 -0.52 17.90 -9.89
CA GLY A 61 0.75 18.29 -9.29
C GLY A 61 0.72 19.53 -8.40
N LYS A 62 -0.48 20.05 -8.07
CA LYS A 62 -0.60 21.31 -7.30
C LYS A 62 -0.50 21.13 -5.79
N SER A 63 -0.65 19.90 -5.31
CA SER A 63 -0.57 19.60 -3.88
C SER A 63 0.15 18.29 -3.61
N ALA A 64 0.92 18.25 -2.54
CA ALA A 64 1.29 17.04 -1.84
C ALA A 64 0.21 16.74 -0.79
N ILE A 65 -0.20 15.48 -0.64
CA ILE A 65 -1.16 15.03 0.36
C ILE A 65 -0.40 14.21 1.41
N VAL A 66 -0.20 14.77 2.58
CA VAL A 66 0.36 14.05 3.73
C VAL A 66 -0.77 13.35 4.47
N VAL A 67 -0.65 12.04 4.63
CA VAL A 67 -1.64 11.23 5.33
C VAL A 67 -1.31 11.22 6.81
N ALA A 68 -2.03 12.03 7.59
CA ALA A 68 -1.93 12.11 9.05
C ALA A 68 -2.83 11.02 9.67
N GLU A 69 -2.30 9.79 9.79
CA GLU A 69 -3.04 8.56 10.05
C GLU A 69 -3.79 8.59 11.38
N ALA A 70 -3.09 8.80 12.49
CA ALA A 70 -3.69 8.84 13.82
C ALA A 70 -4.60 10.07 14.02
N ARG A 71 -4.37 11.12 13.23
CA ARG A 71 -5.22 12.32 13.21
C ARG A 71 -6.48 12.13 12.37
N ARG A 72 -6.58 11.08 11.54
CA ARG A 72 -7.67 10.85 10.59
C ARG A 72 -7.88 12.07 9.69
N ARG A 73 -6.79 12.56 9.12
CA ARG A 73 -6.77 13.82 8.37
C ARG A 73 -5.83 13.70 7.16
N LEU A 74 -6.18 14.39 6.11
CA LEU A 74 -5.35 14.57 4.92
C LEU A 74 -4.89 16.03 4.85
N ASP A 75 -3.59 16.26 4.98
CA ASP A 75 -2.98 17.57 4.89
C ASP A 75 -2.52 17.85 3.47
N PHE A 76 -3.18 18.76 2.80
CA PHE A 76 -2.79 19.22 1.47
C PHE A 76 -1.76 20.34 1.61
N ARG A 77 -0.61 20.16 0.98
CA ARG A 77 0.57 21.00 1.13
C ARG A 77 1.12 21.40 -0.22
N ASP A 78 1.82 22.52 -0.27
CA ASP A 78 2.58 22.90 -1.45
C ASP A 78 3.60 21.80 -1.82
N PRO A 79 3.65 21.32 -3.07
CA PRO A 79 4.42 20.13 -3.44
C PRO A 79 5.95 20.34 -3.38
N HIS A 80 6.43 21.58 -3.31
CA HIS A 80 7.85 21.91 -3.27
C HIS A 80 8.32 22.33 -1.87
N THR A 81 7.53 23.17 -1.20
CA THR A 81 7.89 23.75 0.11
C THR A 81 7.31 22.98 1.29
N MET A 82 6.34 22.11 1.05
CA MET A 82 5.54 21.43 2.07
C MET A 82 4.76 22.40 3.01
N ALA A 83 4.61 23.66 2.62
CA ALA A 83 3.75 24.59 3.33
C ALA A 83 2.29 24.15 3.27
N MET A 84 1.57 24.25 4.41
CA MET A 84 0.16 23.88 4.50
C MET A 84 -0.70 24.73 3.57
N GLN A 85 -1.55 24.13 2.76
CA GLN A 85 -2.56 24.77 1.94
C GLN A 85 -3.95 24.66 2.58
N TYR A 86 -4.38 23.44 2.87
CA TYR A 86 -5.63 23.13 3.56
C TYR A 86 -5.59 21.68 4.08
N ALA A 87 -6.60 21.32 4.88
CA ALA A 87 -6.76 19.95 5.34
C ALA A 87 -8.19 19.44 5.11
N ILE A 88 -8.32 18.11 5.00
CA ILE A 88 -9.62 17.42 4.95
C ILE A 88 -9.67 16.45 6.13
N GLU A 89 -10.61 16.66 7.04
CA GLU A 89 -10.90 15.72 8.12
C GLU A 89 -11.63 14.49 7.58
N VAL A 90 -11.19 13.29 7.99
CA VAL A 90 -11.76 11.99 7.58
C VAL A 90 -12.16 11.18 8.81
N PRO A 91 -13.09 11.67 9.66
CA PRO A 91 -13.27 11.21 11.03
C PRO A 91 -13.74 9.75 11.15
N LYS A 92 -14.35 9.16 10.10
CA LYS A 92 -14.79 7.76 10.07
C LYS A 92 -13.81 6.83 9.36
N CYS A 93 -12.52 7.20 9.32
CA CYS A 93 -11.47 6.43 8.67
C CYS A 93 -10.31 6.20 9.65
N GLY A 94 -10.47 5.27 10.58
CA GLY A 94 -9.41 4.86 11.49
C GLY A 94 -8.31 4.11 10.74
N GLY A 95 -7.05 4.53 10.95
CA GLY A 95 -5.92 4.01 10.18
C GLY A 95 -6.04 4.38 8.70
N ILE A 96 -6.29 5.67 8.40
CA ILE A 96 -6.23 6.14 7.01
C ILE A 96 -4.79 6.02 6.51
N ASN A 97 -4.57 5.25 5.42
CA ASN A 97 -3.18 4.96 5.04
C ASN A 97 -2.90 5.03 3.54
N HIS A 98 -3.43 4.14 2.70
CA HIS A 98 -3.08 4.09 1.28
C HIS A 98 -4.16 4.72 0.40
N ALA A 99 -3.74 5.22 -0.77
CA ALA A 99 -4.63 5.88 -1.71
C ALA A 99 -4.35 5.55 -3.16
N GLU A 100 -5.41 5.68 -3.97
CA GLU A 100 -5.33 5.68 -5.42
C GLU A 100 -6.31 6.70 -6.00
N PHE A 101 -5.93 7.33 -7.11
CA PHE A 101 -6.70 8.38 -7.76
C PHE A 101 -7.53 7.83 -8.92
N SER A 102 -8.69 8.42 -9.16
CA SER A 102 -9.39 8.22 -10.43
C SER A 102 -8.54 8.76 -11.58
N ILE A 103 -8.61 8.11 -12.76
CA ILE A 103 -7.79 8.50 -13.92
C ILE A 103 -8.06 9.96 -14.35
N ASP A 104 -9.29 10.43 -14.20
CA ASP A 104 -9.68 11.80 -14.50
C ASP A 104 -9.33 12.81 -13.40
N GLY A 105 -8.74 12.36 -12.29
CA GLY A 105 -8.32 13.21 -11.18
C GLY A 105 -9.44 13.84 -10.36
N ARG A 106 -10.70 13.39 -10.52
CA ARG A 106 -11.84 13.97 -9.77
C ARG A 106 -11.86 13.56 -8.31
N TYR A 107 -11.47 12.33 -8.00
CA TYR A 107 -11.51 11.80 -6.64
C TYR A 107 -10.34 10.86 -6.35
N ALA A 108 -10.14 10.59 -5.08
CA ALA A 108 -9.25 9.56 -4.59
C ALA A 108 -9.99 8.62 -3.63
N LEU A 109 -9.61 7.34 -3.62
CA LEU A 109 -10.03 6.37 -2.61
C LEU A 109 -8.89 6.17 -1.62
N PHE A 110 -9.18 6.32 -0.32
CA PHE A 110 -8.26 6.04 0.78
C PHE A 110 -8.72 4.83 1.56
N THR A 111 -7.80 3.95 1.92
CA THR A 111 -8.09 2.81 2.79
C THR A 111 -8.16 3.25 4.25
N CYS A 112 -9.10 2.64 4.99
CA CYS A 112 -9.35 2.86 6.41
C CYS A 112 -9.07 1.55 7.15
N GLU A 113 -7.80 1.28 7.43
CA GLU A 113 -7.27 0.00 7.90
C GLU A 113 -8.05 -0.54 9.09
N PHE A 114 -8.23 0.31 10.12
CA PHE A 114 -8.85 -0.13 11.37
C PHE A 114 -10.38 -0.08 11.35
N ASP A 115 -10.99 0.40 10.26
CA ASP A 115 -12.45 0.44 10.11
C ASP A 115 -13.00 -0.57 9.09
N GLY A 116 -12.13 -1.28 8.37
CA GLY A 116 -12.54 -2.24 7.34
C GLY A 116 -13.34 -1.53 6.23
N ALA A 117 -12.91 -0.34 5.84
CA ALA A 117 -13.63 0.54 4.94
C ALA A 117 -12.68 1.26 3.99
N ILE A 118 -13.24 1.95 3.01
CA ILE A 118 -12.55 2.94 2.19
C ILE A 118 -13.32 4.26 2.24
N ALA A 119 -12.60 5.38 2.16
CA ALA A 119 -13.14 6.73 2.06
C ALA A 119 -12.97 7.26 0.64
N LYS A 120 -13.99 7.89 0.07
CA LYS A 120 -13.95 8.59 -1.21
C LYS A 120 -13.83 10.08 -0.97
N ILE A 121 -12.79 10.69 -1.52
CA ILE A 121 -12.45 12.11 -1.35
C ILE A 121 -12.67 12.83 -2.67
N ASP A 122 -13.59 13.79 -2.70
CA ASP A 122 -13.76 14.74 -3.79
C ASP A 122 -12.62 15.76 -3.73
N LEU A 123 -11.72 15.73 -4.71
CA LEU A 123 -10.53 16.59 -4.72
C LEU A 123 -10.88 18.04 -5.03
N ALA A 124 -11.81 18.30 -5.96
CA ALA A 124 -12.23 19.64 -6.32
C ALA A 124 -13.10 20.28 -5.22
N GLY A 125 -14.02 19.50 -4.63
CA GLY A 125 -14.88 19.93 -3.55
C GLY A 125 -14.19 19.97 -2.18
N ARG A 126 -12.97 19.46 -2.07
CA ARG A 126 -12.15 19.38 -0.84
C ARG A 126 -12.91 18.78 0.34
N LYS A 127 -13.56 17.65 0.12
CA LYS A 127 -14.42 17.01 1.13
C LYS A 127 -14.45 15.50 0.98
N VAL A 128 -14.86 14.84 2.06
CA VAL A 128 -15.24 13.43 2.02
C VAL A 128 -16.58 13.32 1.30
N GLU A 129 -16.63 12.53 0.22
CA GLU A 129 -17.88 12.23 -0.50
C GLU A 129 -18.66 11.11 0.20
N GLY A 130 -17.95 10.10 0.72
CA GLY A 130 -18.57 8.98 1.40
C GLY A 130 -17.58 7.96 1.96
N TYR A 131 -18.15 6.95 2.62
CA TYR A 131 -17.43 5.79 3.15
C TYR A 131 -18.09 4.51 2.67
N LEU A 132 -17.31 3.55 2.20
CA LEU A 132 -17.77 2.22 1.82
C LEU A 132 -17.16 1.19 2.77
N LYS A 133 -18.00 0.50 3.54
CA LYS A 133 -17.56 -0.63 4.33
C LYS A 133 -17.39 -1.86 3.44
N LEU A 134 -16.22 -2.49 3.51
CA LEU A 134 -15.92 -3.67 2.72
C LEU A 134 -16.54 -4.91 3.34
N ALA A 135 -17.26 -5.67 2.54
CA ALA A 135 -17.92 -6.89 2.98
C ALA A 135 -16.91 -8.04 3.02
N MET A 136 -16.77 -8.68 4.16
CA MET A 136 -15.91 -9.85 4.31
C MET A 136 -16.44 -11.03 3.48
N PRO A 137 -15.55 -11.82 2.84
CA PRO A 137 -15.96 -12.98 2.07
C PRO A 137 -16.66 -14.02 2.96
N LYS A 138 -17.71 -14.63 2.43
CA LYS A 138 -18.49 -15.69 3.15
C LYS A 138 -17.68 -16.95 3.39
N THR A 139 -16.81 -17.30 2.44
CA THR A 139 -15.88 -18.40 2.53
C THR A 139 -14.47 -17.84 2.63
N ARG A 140 -13.92 -17.83 3.83
CA ARG A 140 -12.47 -17.71 4.02
C ARG A 140 -11.86 -19.06 3.71
N ILE A 141 -10.60 -19.08 3.28
CA ILE A 141 -9.83 -20.31 3.20
C ILE A 141 -9.92 -20.99 4.57
N ARG A 142 -10.53 -22.18 4.61
CA ARG A 142 -10.86 -22.86 5.86
C ARG A 142 -9.59 -23.26 6.59
N GLU A 143 -9.62 -22.99 7.90
CA GLU A 143 -8.81 -23.58 8.96
C GLU A 143 -7.52 -24.29 8.52
N GLY A 144 -6.42 -23.54 8.54
CA GLY A 144 -5.07 -24.09 8.62
C GLY A 144 -4.40 -24.47 7.29
N VAL A 145 -5.09 -24.45 6.16
CA VAL A 145 -4.47 -24.84 4.90
C VAL A 145 -4.97 -23.98 3.74
N ASP A 146 -4.17 -23.04 3.28
CA ASP A 146 -4.30 -22.55 1.91
C ASP A 146 -3.87 -23.70 0.98
N PRO A 147 -4.74 -24.28 0.15
CA PRO A 147 -4.34 -25.35 -0.77
C PRO A 147 -3.22 -24.92 -1.74
N ARG A 148 -3.05 -23.61 -1.95
CA ARG A 148 -1.96 -23.01 -2.73
C ARG A 148 -0.68 -22.81 -1.91
N ASN A 149 -0.81 -22.80 -0.57
CA ASN A 149 0.27 -22.59 0.38
C ASN A 149 0.08 -23.44 1.64
N PRO A 150 0.31 -24.77 1.57
CA PRO A 150 0.03 -25.70 2.65
C PRO A 150 0.84 -25.47 3.94
N GLY A 151 1.85 -24.60 3.90
CA GLY A 151 2.62 -24.20 5.08
C GLY A 151 2.07 -22.97 5.83
N ALA A 152 1.02 -22.32 5.35
CA ALA A 152 0.41 -21.21 6.04
C ALA A 152 -0.38 -21.71 7.25
N SER A 153 0.03 -21.30 8.45
CA SER A 153 -0.52 -21.82 9.72
C SER A 153 -1.36 -20.81 10.50
N GLU A 154 -1.49 -19.57 10.03
CA GLU A 154 -2.24 -18.53 10.72
C GLU A 154 -3.59 -18.27 10.05
N ILE A 155 -4.66 -18.36 10.83
CA ILE A 155 -6.02 -18.05 10.40
C ILE A 155 -6.39 -16.69 10.96
N CYS A 156 -6.88 -15.79 10.10
CA CYS A 156 -7.49 -14.58 10.58
C CYS A 156 -8.92 -14.86 11.08
N THR A 157 -9.14 -14.68 12.38
CA THR A 157 -10.46 -14.79 12.99
C THR A 157 -11.24 -13.47 13.01
N SER A 158 -10.67 -12.39 12.50
CA SER A 158 -11.31 -11.09 12.47
C SER A 158 -12.62 -11.14 11.68
N LYS A 159 -13.66 -10.54 12.23
CA LYS A 159 -14.95 -10.32 11.54
C LYS A 159 -14.96 -9.03 10.71
N LYS A 160 -13.89 -8.27 10.76
CA LYS A 160 -13.72 -6.96 10.16
C LYS A 160 -12.52 -6.98 9.24
N GLY A 161 -12.65 -6.37 8.06
CA GLY A 161 -11.57 -6.17 7.13
C GLY A 161 -10.45 -5.30 7.69
N MET A 162 -9.28 -5.41 7.09
CA MET A 162 -8.11 -4.59 7.35
C MET A 162 -7.51 -4.18 5.99
N PRO A 163 -8.19 -3.26 5.25
CA PRO A 163 -7.76 -2.85 3.92
C PRO A 163 -6.42 -2.12 4.01
N GLN A 164 -5.52 -2.49 3.10
CA GLN A 164 -4.16 -1.99 3.00
C GLN A 164 -4.00 -1.17 1.72
N ASP A 165 -3.32 -1.70 0.72
CA ASP A 165 -3.06 -1.00 -0.52
C ASP A 165 -4.29 -0.97 -1.44
N VAL A 166 -4.34 0.03 -2.33
CA VAL A 166 -5.40 0.20 -3.33
C VAL A 166 -4.81 0.61 -4.66
N ARG A 167 -5.27 -0.01 -5.76
CA ARG A 167 -4.87 0.32 -7.13
C ARG A 167 -6.05 0.32 -8.08
N ILE A 168 -5.98 1.21 -9.07
CA ILE A 168 -6.99 1.32 -10.12
C ILE A 168 -6.67 0.39 -11.29
N SER A 169 -7.72 -0.12 -11.95
CA SER A 169 -7.56 -0.85 -13.22
C SER A 169 -7.06 0.05 -14.34
N PRO A 170 -6.38 -0.49 -15.37
CA PRO A 170 -5.90 0.31 -16.50
C PRO A 170 -7.00 1.08 -17.27
N ASP A 171 -8.24 0.58 -17.24
CA ASP A 171 -9.41 1.25 -17.85
C ASP A 171 -10.11 2.25 -16.91
N GLY A 172 -9.62 2.40 -15.68
CA GLY A 172 -10.14 3.35 -14.69
C GLY A 172 -11.46 3.00 -14.01
N LYS A 173 -12.04 1.82 -14.31
CA LYS A 173 -13.41 1.49 -13.83
C LYS A 173 -13.43 0.79 -12.48
N ARG A 174 -12.36 0.05 -12.16
CA ARG A 174 -12.26 -0.78 -10.96
C ARG A 174 -11.14 -0.31 -10.07
N PHE A 175 -11.38 -0.35 -8.77
CA PHE A 175 -10.34 -0.25 -7.76
C PHE A 175 -10.20 -1.61 -7.08
N TYR A 176 -8.97 -2.06 -6.97
CA TYR A 176 -8.58 -3.27 -6.27
C TYR A 176 -8.04 -2.88 -4.91
N VAL A 177 -8.61 -3.43 -3.84
CA VAL A 177 -8.24 -3.11 -2.46
C VAL A 177 -7.75 -4.37 -1.78
N ALA A 178 -6.46 -4.43 -1.46
CA ALA A 178 -5.89 -5.51 -0.69
C ALA A 178 -6.43 -5.48 0.74
N ASP A 179 -6.81 -6.63 1.28
CA ASP A 179 -7.30 -6.71 2.65
C ASP A 179 -6.61 -7.85 3.40
N MET A 180 -5.80 -7.45 4.38
CA MET A 180 -4.96 -8.35 5.16
C MET A 180 -5.78 -9.33 6.02
N SER A 181 -6.95 -8.92 6.51
CA SER A 181 -7.84 -9.78 7.30
C SER A 181 -8.75 -10.66 6.44
N ALA A 182 -9.00 -10.26 5.19
CA ALA A 182 -9.84 -11.02 4.26
C ALA A 182 -9.06 -12.05 3.44
N ASP A 183 -7.71 -11.98 3.42
CA ASP A 183 -6.83 -12.81 2.61
C ASP A 183 -7.15 -12.71 1.12
N GLY A 184 -7.28 -11.47 0.64
CA GLY A 184 -7.62 -11.24 -0.76
C GLY A 184 -7.83 -9.78 -1.12
N VAL A 185 -8.40 -9.59 -2.28
CA VAL A 185 -8.55 -8.30 -2.93
C VAL A 185 -10.03 -8.03 -3.19
N HIS A 186 -10.57 -6.96 -2.61
CA HIS A 186 -11.91 -6.46 -2.94
C HIS A 186 -11.87 -5.73 -4.27
N ILE A 187 -12.94 -5.87 -5.04
CA ILE A 187 -13.15 -5.15 -6.30
C ILE A 187 -14.25 -4.11 -6.07
N VAL A 188 -13.93 -2.85 -6.33
CA VAL A 188 -14.84 -1.72 -6.13
C VAL A 188 -15.08 -1.00 -7.45
N ASP A 189 -16.33 -0.74 -7.78
CA ASP A 189 -16.69 0.19 -8.84
C ASP A 189 -16.50 1.62 -8.32
N GLY A 190 -15.54 2.34 -8.87
CA GLY A 190 -15.14 3.66 -8.34
C GLY A 190 -16.21 4.74 -8.54
N GLU A 191 -16.95 4.70 -9.66
CA GLU A 191 -18.01 5.67 -9.95
C GLU A 191 -19.24 5.46 -9.05
N LYS A 192 -19.72 4.22 -9.01
CA LYS A 192 -20.89 3.87 -8.18
C LYS A 192 -20.56 3.80 -6.70
N PHE A 193 -19.28 3.72 -6.38
CA PHE A 193 -18.74 3.57 -5.03
C PHE A 193 -19.37 2.38 -4.27
N VAL A 194 -19.36 1.21 -4.91
CA VAL A 194 -19.88 -0.05 -4.37
C VAL A 194 -18.89 -1.19 -4.61
N GLN A 195 -18.82 -2.12 -3.66
CA GLN A 195 -18.07 -3.36 -3.84
C GLN A 195 -18.81 -4.28 -4.81
N VAL A 196 -18.12 -4.76 -5.84
CA VAL A 196 -18.70 -5.59 -6.91
C VAL A 196 -18.12 -7.00 -6.97
N GLY A 197 -16.99 -7.25 -6.26
CA GLY A 197 -16.36 -8.57 -6.26
C GLY A 197 -15.33 -8.73 -5.16
N PHE A 198 -14.76 -9.94 -5.14
CA PHE A 198 -13.65 -10.31 -4.27
C PHE A 198 -12.83 -11.43 -4.91
N ILE A 199 -11.50 -11.33 -4.84
CA ILE A 199 -10.56 -12.33 -5.32
C ILE A 199 -9.77 -12.84 -4.12
N ALA A 200 -9.89 -14.12 -3.80
CA ALA A 200 -9.08 -14.74 -2.76
C ALA A 200 -7.60 -14.79 -3.20
N SER A 201 -6.70 -14.46 -2.29
CA SER A 201 -5.25 -14.49 -2.48
C SER A 201 -4.60 -15.31 -1.34
N GLY A 202 -3.46 -14.91 -0.83
CA GLY A 202 -2.77 -15.60 0.25
C GLY A 202 -2.96 -14.93 1.61
N PRO A 203 -2.49 -15.57 2.70
CA PRO A 203 -2.58 -15.02 4.04
C PRO A 203 -1.87 -13.68 4.17
N GLY A 204 -2.59 -12.70 4.75
CA GLY A 204 -2.05 -11.37 4.97
C GLY A 204 -1.83 -10.57 3.68
N THR A 205 -2.80 -10.61 2.76
CA THR A 205 -2.78 -9.82 1.51
C THR A 205 -2.57 -8.34 1.81
N HIS A 206 -1.54 -7.71 1.18
CA HIS A 206 -1.10 -6.38 1.61
C HIS A 206 -0.84 -5.39 0.48
N GLY A 207 0.19 -5.55 -0.33
CA GLY A 207 0.57 -4.61 -1.39
C GLY A 207 0.07 -5.02 -2.77
N LEU A 208 -0.19 -4.03 -3.62
CA LEU A 208 -0.70 -4.19 -4.98
C LEU A 208 0.17 -3.42 -5.97
N TYR A 209 0.69 -4.07 -6.99
CA TYR A 209 1.61 -3.45 -7.97
C TYR A 209 1.22 -3.80 -9.40
N PRO A 210 0.67 -2.85 -10.18
CA PRO A 210 0.39 -3.08 -11.59
C PRO A 210 1.67 -3.38 -12.39
N SER A 211 1.61 -4.35 -13.31
CA SER A 211 2.66 -4.54 -14.30
C SER A 211 2.73 -3.33 -15.23
N ARG A 212 3.93 -3.04 -15.76
CA ARG A 212 4.12 -1.87 -16.62
C ARG A 212 3.36 -1.91 -17.94
N ASP A 213 3.01 -3.10 -18.41
CA ASP A 213 2.18 -3.29 -19.61
C ASP A 213 0.66 -3.28 -19.32
N GLY A 214 0.26 -3.09 -18.06
CA GLY A 214 -1.14 -3.00 -17.65
C GLY A 214 -1.90 -4.33 -17.74
N LYS A 215 -1.24 -5.48 -17.86
CA LYS A 215 -1.92 -6.78 -17.98
C LYS A 215 -2.16 -7.47 -16.66
N PHE A 216 -1.27 -7.27 -15.70
CA PHE A 216 -1.27 -7.98 -14.43
C PHE A 216 -1.21 -7.03 -13.22
N LEU A 217 -1.72 -7.53 -12.11
CA LEU A 217 -1.55 -6.94 -10.78
C LEU A 217 -0.81 -7.96 -9.90
N TYR A 218 0.36 -7.58 -9.39
CA TYR A 218 1.09 -8.36 -8.41
C TYR A 218 0.51 -8.09 -7.02
N VAL A 219 0.07 -9.14 -6.34
CA VAL A 219 -0.59 -9.10 -5.03
C VAL A 219 0.35 -9.72 -4.02
N THR A 220 0.84 -8.94 -3.06
CA THR A 220 1.73 -9.47 -2.02
C THR A 220 0.95 -10.06 -0.87
N ASN A 221 1.39 -11.20 -0.37
CA ASN A 221 0.84 -11.89 0.78
C ASN A 221 1.94 -12.03 1.84
N ARG A 222 1.81 -11.33 2.95
CA ARG A 222 2.84 -11.28 4.01
C ARG A 222 3.02 -12.59 4.77
N GLY A 223 2.09 -13.54 4.61
CA GLY A 223 2.08 -14.80 5.35
C GLY A 223 1.67 -14.64 6.82
N THR A 224 1.17 -13.45 7.21
CA THR A 224 0.71 -13.13 8.57
C THR A 224 -0.31 -12.00 8.56
N HIS A 225 -1.24 -12.03 9.51
CA HIS A 225 -2.23 -10.97 9.77
C HIS A 225 -1.76 -9.96 10.83
N ARG A 226 -0.52 -10.06 11.28
CA ARG A 226 0.02 -9.18 12.33
C ARG A 226 0.60 -7.91 11.71
N ILE A 227 0.36 -6.80 12.36
CA ILE A 227 0.96 -5.51 12.03
C ILE A 227 2.40 -5.46 12.54
N HIS A 228 2.64 -6.04 13.72
CA HIS A 228 3.94 -6.05 14.37
C HIS A 228 4.35 -7.48 14.77
N GLY A 229 5.65 -7.71 14.88
CA GLY A 229 6.20 -8.94 15.38
C GLY A 229 6.75 -9.87 14.32
N LYS A 230 7.02 -11.12 14.70
CA LYS A 230 7.62 -12.11 13.80
C LYS A 230 6.61 -12.69 12.85
N ARG A 231 7.04 -12.99 11.63
CA ARG A 231 6.33 -13.77 10.62
C ARG A 231 5.89 -15.12 11.18
N LYS A 232 4.71 -15.57 10.78
CA LYS A 232 4.14 -16.87 11.17
C LYS A 232 3.67 -17.71 9.99
N GLY A 233 4.12 -17.53 8.85
CA GLY A 233 3.72 -18.33 7.69
C GLY A 233 4.55 -17.95 6.49
N PRO A 234 4.52 -18.75 5.42
CA PRO A 234 5.20 -18.41 4.19
C PRO A 234 4.44 -17.32 3.47
N GLY A 235 5.15 -16.24 3.12
CA GLY A 235 4.63 -15.23 2.22
C GLY A 235 4.76 -15.63 0.77
N SER A 236 4.04 -14.91 -0.09
CA SER A 236 4.00 -15.16 -1.54
C SER A 236 3.63 -13.91 -2.31
N VAL A 237 3.75 -13.98 -3.63
CA VAL A 237 3.15 -13.03 -4.56
C VAL A 237 2.20 -13.79 -5.47
N ASP A 238 0.94 -13.37 -5.53
CA ASP A 238 -0.01 -13.82 -6.53
C ASP A 238 -0.01 -12.87 -7.73
N VAL A 239 -0.15 -13.41 -8.93
CA VAL A 239 -0.28 -12.63 -10.16
C VAL A 239 -1.73 -12.68 -10.61
N MET A 240 -2.41 -11.56 -10.58
CA MET A 240 -3.79 -11.42 -11.05
C MET A 240 -3.80 -10.84 -12.46
N SER A 241 -4.60 -11.41 -13.36
CA SER A 241 -4.86 -10.82 -14.67
C SER A 241 -5.98 -9.78 -14.58
N PHE A 242 -5.73 -8.56 -15.03
CA PHE A 242 -6.78 -7.52 -15.12
C PHE A 242 -7.91 -7.91 -16.08
N ALA A 243 -7.60 -8.63 -17.18
CA ALA A 243 -8.59 -9.01 -18.17
C ALA A 243 -9.61 -10.04 -17.67
N THR A 244 -9.19 -10.94 -16.76
CA THR A 244 -10.05 -12.03 -16.28
C THR A 244 -10.42 -11.90 -14.80
N GLU A 245 -9.80 -10.98 -14.06
CA GLU A 245 -9.92 -10.82 -12.61
C GLU A 245 -9.68 -12.15 -11.85
N LYS A 246 -8.69 -12.93 -12.32
CA LYS A 246 -8.30 -14.22 -11.72
C LYS A 246 -6.82 -14.28 -11.44
N ILE A 247 -6.46 -15.02 -10.39
CA ILE A 247 -5.06 -15.39 -10.15
C ILE A 247 -4.63 -16.35 -11.24
N VAL A 248 -3.53 -16.02 -11.92
CA VAL A 248 -2.96 -16.79 -13.05
C VAL A 248 -1.60 -17.39 -12.71
N ALA A 249 -0.92 -16.88 -11.67
CA ALA A 249 0.32 -17.46 -11.14
C ALA A 249 0.42 -17.22 -9.64
N HIS A 250 1.18 -18.10 -8.97
CA HIS A 250 1.48 -18.02 -7.54
C HIS A 250 2.98 -18.23 -7.33
N TRP A 251 3.66 -17.26 -6.74
CA TRP A 251 5.09 -17.25 -6.50
C TRP A 251 5.39 -17.30 -4.99
N PRO A 252 5.69 -18.48 -4.42
CA PRO A 252 6.06 -18.56 -3.01
C PRO A 252 7.45 -17.93 -2.80
N ILE A 253 7.63 -17.24 -1.67
CA ILE A 253 8.95 -16.78 -1.26
C ILE A 253 9.74 -18.00 -0.74
N PRO A 254 10.91 -18.33 -1.31
CA PRO A 254 11.71 -19.48 -0.91
C PRO A 254 12.07 -19.45 0.57
N ASN A 255 11.92 -20.59 1.25
CA ASN A 255 12.09 -20.75 2.71
C ASN A 255 11.12 -19.89 3.55
N GLY A 256 10.07 -19.41 2.93
CA GLY A 256 9.13 -18.46 3.47
C GLY A 256 9.68 -17.03 3.59
N GLY A 257 8.80 -16.06 3.69
CA GLY A 257 9.16 -14.65 3.81
C GLY A 257 7.93 -13.81 4.05
N SER A 258 8.12 -12.50 4.19
CA SER A 258 7.05 -11.54 4.43
C SER A 258 7.09 -10.38 3.42
N PRO A 259 6.82 -10.65 2.12
CA PRO A 259 6.82 -9.60 1.11
C PRO A 259 5.73 -8.57 1.44
N ASP A 260 6.16 -7.34 1.51
CA ASP A 260 5.33 -6.21 1.97
C ASP A 260 5.20 -5.14 0.89
N MET A 261 5.61 -3.93 1.18
CA MET A 261 5.50 -2.80 0.26
C MET A 261 6.68 -2.73 -0.72
N GLY A 262 6.45 -2.17 -1.89
CA GLY A 262 7.49 -2.06 -2.89
C GLY A 262 7.10 -1.35 -4.16
N ASN A 263 7.71 -1.71 -5.28
CA ASN A 263 7.38 -1.19 -6.60
C ASN A 263 7.95 -2.06 -7.72
N VAL A 264 7.41 -1.92 -8.92
CA VAL A 264 7.91 -2.52 -10.15
C VAL A 264 8.98 -1.61 -10.77
N SER A 265 10.11 -2.19 -11.21
CA SER A 265 11.16 -1.45 -11.93
C SER A 265 10.62 -0.78 -13.19
N ALA A 266 11.29 0.27 -13.67
CA ALA A 266 10.86 1.04 -14.84
C ALA A 266 10.74 0.17 -16.11
N ASP A 267 11.62 -0.81 -16.27
CA ASP A 267 11.61 -1.78 -17.39
C ASP A 267 10.56 -2.90 -17.23
N GLY A 268 9.86 -2.92 -16.10
CA GLY A 268 8.83 -3.91 -15.79
C GLY A 268 9.35 -5.31 -15.44
N LYS A 269 10.66 -5.53 -15.44
CA LYS A 269 11.26 -6.88 -15.31
C LYS A 269 11.52 -7.33 -13.87
N SER A 270 11.38 -6.45 -12.92
CA SER A 270 11.63 -6.76 -11.51
C SER A 270 10.58 -6.12 -10.61
N LEU A 271 10.01 -6.91 -9.73
CA LEU A 271 9.23 -6.45 -8.60
C LEU A 271 10.13 -6.41 -7.37
N TRP A 272 10.29 -5.25 -6.77
CA TRP A 272 11.08 -5.04 -5.57
C TRP A 272 10.15 -4.87 -4.38
N LEU A 273 10.35 -5.68 -3.33
CA LEU A 273 9.49 -5.70 -2.15
C LEU A 273 10.34 -5.68 -0.87
N ALA A 274 9.91 -4.93 0.12
CA ALA A 274 10.43 -5.05 1.46
C ALA A 274 10.04 -6.42 2.05
N GLY A 275 10.97 -7.08 2.72
CA GLY A 275 10.73 -8.29 3.50
C GLY A 275 10.61 -7.91 4.97
N ARG A 276 9.43 -7.43 5.38
CA ARG A 276 9.23 -6.71 6.65
C ARG A 276 9.79 -7.41 7.88
N TYR A 277 9.61 -8.72 7.99
CA TYR A 277 10.05 -9.49 9.16
C TYR A 277 11.27 -10.37 8.89
N ASP A 278 11.94 -10.16 7.76
CA ASP A 278 13.05 -10.98 7.27
C ASP A 278 14.34 -10.16 7.13
N ASP A 279 14.27 -8.84 7.35
CA ASP A 279 15.40 -7.91 7.25
C ASP A 279 16.07 -7.93 5.87
N VAL A 280 15.27 -8.10 4.83
CA VAL A 280 15.72 -8.18 3.42
C VAL A 280 14.86 -7.30 2.51
N VAL A 281 15.38 -7.04 1.33
CA VAL A 281 14.60 -6.62 0.17
C VAL A 281 14.60 -7.77 -0.82
N TYR A 282 13.42 -8.16 -1.30
CA TYR A 282 13.25 -9.13 -2.37
C TYR A 282 13.30 -8.43 -3.72
N ARG A 283 14.06 -8.99 -4.65
CA ARG A 283 13.93 -8.74 -6.08
C ARG A 283 13.31 -9.96 -6.72
N ILE A 284 12.15 -9.83 -7.28
CA ILE A 284 11.39 -10.90 -7.93
C ILE A 284 11.39 -10.64 -9.44
N ASP A 285 11.79 -11.63 -10.20
CA ASP A 285 11.70 -11.61 -11.66
C ASP A 285 10.23 -11.72 -12.07
N THR A 286 9.73 -10.75 -12.84
CA THR A 286 8.29 -10.65 -13.19
C THR A 286 7.88 -11.62 -14.29
N GLU A 287 8.81 -12.27 -14.98
CA GLU A 287 8.50 -13.27 -15.99
C GLU A 287 8.27 -14.67 -15.38
N ASN A 288 9.07 -15.03 -14.36
CA ASN A 288 9.08 -16.40 -13.84
C ASN A 288 8.94 -16.52 -12.32
N GLY A 289 8.86 -15.40 -11.59
CA GLY A 289 8.73 -15.38 -10.12
C GLY A 289 10.03 -15.72 -9.37
N GLY A 290 11.17 -15.76 -10.05
CA GLY A 290 12.48 -16.07 -9.44
C GLY A 290 12.87 -15.00 -8.41
N VAL A 291 13.16 -15.43 -7.16
CA VAL A 291 13.40 -14.54 -6.03
C VAL A 291 14.89 -14.44 -5.71
N ARG A 292 15.38 -13.20 -5.58
CA ARG A 292 16.69 -12.88 -4.97
C ARG A 292 16.46 -12.03 -3.74
N GLN A 293 17.33 -12.18 -2.75
CA GLN A 293 17.26 -11.44 -1.49
C GLN A 293 18.50 -10.57 -1.33
N VAL A 294 18.27 -9.33 -0.86
CA VAL A 294 19.33 -8.39 -0.48
C VAL A 294 19.15 -8.07 1.00
N LYS A 295 20.15 -8.39 1.81
CA LYS A 295 20.10 -8.10 3.25
C LYS A 295 20.13 -6.59 3.49
N VAL A 296 19.24 -6.11 4.36
CA VAL A 296 19.11 -4.70 4.76
C VAL A 296 18.98 -4.59 6.29
N GLY A 297 18.67 -3.41 6.81
CA GLY A 297 18.36 -3.22 8.24
C GLY A 297 17.02 -3.80 8.65
N GLY A 298 16.73 -3.74 9.96
CA GLY A 298 15.54 -4.33 10.57
C GLY A 298 14.24 -3.69 10.11
N GLU A 299 13.23 -4.53 9.90
CA GLU A 299 11.85 -4.18 9.56
C GLU A 299 11.69 -3.21 8.37
N PRO A 300 12.30 -3.48 7.19
CA PRO A 300 12.05 -2.65 6.02
C PRO A 300 10.56 -2.66 5.66
N HIS A 301 9.99 -1.48 5.36
CA HIS A 301 8.57 -1.34 5.04
C HIS A 301 8.37 -0.66 3.69
N GLY A 302 8.21 0.66 3.68
CA GLY A 302 8.02 1.40 2.43
C GLY A 302 9.27 1.39 1.55
N LEU A 303 9.10 1.04 0.28
CA LEU A 303 10.16 0.99 -0.71
C LEU A 303 9.70 1.61 -2.01
N THR A 304 10.56 2.40 -2.62
CA THR A 304 10.35 2.87 -3.99
C THR A 304 11.52 2.47 -4.88
N VAL A 305 11.26 2.36 -6.17
CA VAL A 305 12.25 2.13 -7.22
C VAL A 305 12.31 3.39 -8.07
N TRP A 306 13.47 3.99 -8.10
CA TRP A 306 13.76 5.22 -8.85
C TRP A 306 14.41 4.87 -10.20
#